data_06ddfe30cf628336e1438d49c7cc59cf
#
_entry.id   06ddfe30cf628336e1438d49c7cc59cf
#
_cell.length_a   1.000
_cell.length_b   1.000
_cell.length_c   1.000
_cell.angle_alpha   90.00
_cell.angle_beta   90.00
_cell.angle_gamma   90.00
#
_symmetry.space_group_name_H-M   'P 1'
#
loop_
_entity.id
_entity.type
_entity.pdbx_description
1 polymer ?
#
loop_
_entity_poly.entity_id
_entity_poly.type
_entity_poly.pdbx_seq_one_letter_code
_entity_poly.pdbx_strand_id
1 'polypeptide(L)'
;MIHTKFLLTCISLAVLASCSSTKPTPTPPTPALTQAAVETPIQPKADLTGKSQTAVAKVVINPFDDPSSPLSKKSVFFDFDKFTVSQSDGVIVTAHAKYMAGNKAAKVRLEGNTDERGGREYNLALGQKRADAIKKSLELTGASEANIEAVSFGKEKPVDLGHNEDAWAKNRRVDIKYTAR
;
A
#
# COMPACT_ATOMS: atom_id res chain seq x y z
N MET A 1 37.29 -37.22 41.26
CA MET A 1 36.66 -38.55 41.16
C MET A 1 35.19 -38.24 40.86
N ILE A 2 34.62 -38.50 39.74
CA ILE A 2 34.58 -39.61 38.79
C ILE A 2 34.26 -39.03 37.40
N HIS A 3 35.03 -39.44 36.41
CA HIS A 3 34.80 -39.25 34.98
C HIS A 3 33.61 -40.10 34.50
N THR A 4 32.76 -39.57 33.58
CA THR A 4 32.13 -40.46 32.62
C THR A 4 32.04 -39.75 31.25
N LYS A 5 32.84 -40.27 30.33
CA LYS A 5 32.80 -40.02 28.88
C LYS A 5 31.68 -40.90 28.29
N PHE A 6 30.92 -40.39 27.37
CA PHE A 6 30.17 -41.15 26.34
C PHE A 6 30.07 -40.26 25.11
N LEU A 7 30.78 -40.52 24.16
CA LEU A 7 30.83 -41.44 23.01
C LEU A 7 29.92 -40.98 21.86
N LEU A 8 30.65 -40.64 20.78
CA LEU A 8 30.18 -40.40 19.41
C LEU A 8 29.19 -41.48 18.91
N THR A 9 28.21 -41.07 18.14
CA THR A 9 27.74 -41.85 17.00
C THR A 9 27.38 -40.92 15.85
N CYS A 10 28.24 -40.94 14.84
CA CYS A 10 27.96 -40.52 13.47
C CYS A 10 26.96 -41.50 12.85
N ILE A 11 25.89 -41.00 12.22
CA ILE A 11 25.17 -41.74 11.18
C ILE A 11 25.03 -40.82 9.98
N SER A 12 25.81 -41.17 8.97
CA SER A 12 25.76 -40.70 7.59
C SER A 12 24.69 -41.47 6.82
N LEU A 13 24.29 -40.95 5.66
CA LEU A 13 23.55 -41.53 4.53
C LEU A 13 22.08 -41.02 4.48
N ALA A 14 21.55 -40.64 3.35
CA ALA A 14 21.92 -40.80 1.93
C ALA A 14 21.26 -39.71 1.09
N VAL A 15 21.94 -39.39 0.03
CA VAL A 15 21.51 -38.63 -1.17
C VAL A 15 20.42 -39.35 -1.91
N LEU A 16 19.35 -38.68 -2.30
CA LEU A 16 18.56 -39.02 -3.47
C LEU A 16 18.27 -37.75 -4.27
N ALA A 17 19.06 -37.58 -5.32
CA ALA A 17 18.78 -36.69 -6.43
C ALA A 17 17.59 -37.27 -7.23
N SER A 18 16.55 -36.48 -7.43
CA SER A 18 15.54 -36.75 -8.44
C SER A 18 15.47 -35.52 -9.35
N CYS A 19 16.17 -35.62 -10.48
CA CYS A 19 15.99 -34.76 -11.63
C CYS A 19 14.66 -35.11 -12.30
N SER A 20 13.74 -34.19 -12.36
CA SER A 20 12.61 -34.25 -13.28
C SER A 20 12.68 -33.04 -14.21
N SER A 21 13.17 -33.31 -15.41
CA SER A 21 13.19 -32.45 -16.57
C SER A 21 11.80 -32.41 -17.18
N THR A 22 11.14 -31.26 -17.21
CA THR A 22 9.96 -31.03 -18.05
C THR A 22 10.27 -30.02 -19.12
N LYS A 23 10.12 -30.51 -20.33
CA LYS A 23 10.30 -29.99 -21.67
C LYS A 23 9.43 -28.76 -21.94
N PRO A 24 9.89 -27.74 -22.71
CA PRO A 24 9.08 -26.59 -23.08
C PRO A 24 8.05 -26.92 -24.16
N THR A 25 6.83 -26.46 -23.99
CA THR A 25 5.73 -26.53 -24.91
C THR A 25 5.84 -25.44 -25.99
N PRO A 26 5.48 -25.72 -27.24
CA PRO A 26 5.74 -24.82 -28.35
C PRO A 26 4.76 -23.65 -28.46
N THR A 27 5.30 -22.56 -28.95
CA THR A 27 4.67 -21.30 -29.36
C THR A 27 3.62 -21.52 -30.45
N PRO A 28 2.41 -20.89 -30.40
CA PRO A 28 1.51 -20.81 -31.52
C PRO A 28 1.96 -19.78 -32.55
N PRO A 29 1.65 -19.99 -33.84
CA PRO A 29 2.18 -19.17 -34.93
C PRO A 29 1.46 -17.83 -35.12
N THR A 30 2.21 -16.84 -35.53
CA THR A 30 1.78 -15.54 -36.00
C THR A 30 0.94 -15.67 -37.28
N PRO A 31 -0.21 -14.99 -37.40
CA PRO A 31 -0.84 -14.80 -38.70
C PRO A 31 -0.21 -13.65 -39.45
N ALA A 32 0.07 -13.91 -40.70
CA ALA A 32 0.70 -13.06 -41.70
C ALA A 32 -0.15 -11.83 -42.07
N LEU A 33 0.60 -10.78 -42.41
CA LEU A 33 0.18 -9.58 -43.09
C LEU A 33 -0.58 -9.88 -44.41
N THR A 34 -1.74 -9.25 -44.57
CA THR A 34 -2.30 -9.02 -45.91
C THR A 34 -2.37 -7.51 -46.15
N GLN A 35 -1.53 -7.05 -47.09
CA GLN A 35 -1.61 -5.74 -47.69
C GLN A 35 -2.70 -5.74 -48.75
N ALA A 36 -3.53 -4.71 -48.79
CA ALA A 36 -4.18 -4.19 -50.01
C ALA A 36 -4.58 -2.74 -49.72
N ALA A 37 -3.89 -1.88 -50.34
CA ALA A 37 -4.13 -1.04 -51.53
C ALA A 37 -4.92 0.24 -51.21
N VAL A 38 -4.16 1.33 -51.19
CA VAL A 38 -4.28 2.61 -51.90
C VAL A 38 -5.68 2.98 -52.41
N GLU A 39 -6.20 4.09 -51.91
CA GLU A 39 -6.82 5.16 -52.74
C GLU A 39 -6.91 6.47 -51.93
N THR A 40 -6.25 7.49 -52.40
CA THR A 40 -6.38 8.93 -52.15
C THR A 40 -7.05 9.55 -53.38
N PRO A 41 -7.54 10.77 -53.39
CA PRO A 41 -8.03 11.74 -52.42
C PRO A 41 -9.41 12.33 -52.82
N ILE A 42 -10.13 12.91 -51.91
CA ILE A 42 -11.03 14.02 -52.25
C ILE A 42 -11.11 14.96 -51.04
N GLN A 43 -10.59 16.17 -51.22
CA GLN A 43 -10.89 17.33 -50.39
C GLN A 43 -12.19 17.98 -50.86
N PRO A 44 -13.04 18.45 -50.00
CA PRO A 44 -13.69 19.74 -50.18
C PRO A 44 -13.52 20.66 -48.96
N LYS A 45 -13.01 21.81 -49.29
CA LYS A 45 -13.23 23.17 -48.81
C LYS A 45 -13.90 23.38 -47.42
N ALA A 46 -13.20 24.26 -46.72
CA ALA A 46 -13.57 25.04 -45.58
C ALA A 46 -15.07 25.47 -45.51
N ASP A 47 -15.65 25.28 -44.32
CA ASP A 47 -16.66 26.16 -43.81
C ASP A 47 -16.27 26.62 -42.42
N LEU A 48 -16.04 27.91 -42.30
CA LEU A 48 -15.70 28.64 -41.11
C LEU A 48 -17.02 28.94 -40.34
N THR A 49 -17.46 28.01 -39.53
CA THR A 49 -18.46 28.35 -38.55
C THR A 49 -17.83 28.23 -37.17
N GLY A 50 -17.45 29.38 -36.62
CA GLY A 50 -16.88 29.50 -35.29
C GLY A 50 -17.85 28.99 -34.23
N LYS A 51 -17.58 27.79 -33.72
CA LYS A 51 -18.01 27.38 -32.41
C LYS A 51 -16.85 27.68 -31.46
N SER A 52 -16.99 28.82 -30.79
CA SER A 52 -16.23 29.10 -29.57
C SER A 52 -16.42 27.91 -28.64
N GLN A 53 -15.48 26.97 -28.65
CA GLN A 53 -15.35 26.01 -27.57
C GLN A 53 -14.83 26.81 -26.38
N THR A 54 -15.78 27.22 -25.54
CA THR A 54 -15.46 27.64 -24.18
C THR A 54 -14.75 26.45 -23.55
N ALA A 55 -13.43 26.51 -23.53
CA ALA A 55 -12.62 25.57 -22.76
C ALA A 55 -13.06 25.74 -21.32
N VAL A 56 -13.94 24.87 -20.87
CA VAL A 56 -14.24 24.73 -19.45
C VAL A 56 -12.91 24.36 -18.81
N ALA A 57 -12.27 25.35 -18.18
CA ALA A 57 -11.08 25.12 -17.41
C ALA A 57 -11.41 24.02 -16.40
N LYS A 58 -10.87 22.81 -16.64
CA LYS A 58 -11.01 21.69 -15.71
C LYS A 58 -10.39 22.15 -14.42
N VAL A 59 -11.24 22.46 -13.45
CA VAL A 59 -10.78 22.78 -12.09
C VAL A 59 -9.99 21.56 -11.61
N VAL A 60 -8.69 21.67 -11.55
CA VAL A 60 -7.80 20.62 -11.03
C VAL A 60 -7.93 20.66 -9.52
N ILE A 61 -8.90 19.90 -9.00
CA ILE A 61 -9.04 19.71 -7.55
C ILE A 61 -7.83 18.90 -7.08
N ASN A 62 -7.17 19.38 -6.02
CA ASN A 62 -6.08 18.64 -5.40
C ASN A 62 -6.64 17.28 -4.89
N PRO A 63 -6.04 16.14 -5.27
CA PRO A 63 -6.55 14.82 -4.89
C PRO A 63 -6.68 14.59 -3.37
N PHE A 64 -5.98 15.36 -2.56
CA PHE A 64 -6.10 15.30 -1.09
C PHE A 64 -7.33 16.04 -0.54
N ASP A 65 -7.94 16.89 -1.34
CA ASP A 65 -9.09 17.71 -0.97
C ASP A 65 -10.37 17.24 -1.68
N ASP A 66 -10.25 16.29 -2.60
CA ASP A 66 -11.37 15.65 -3.29
C ASP A 66 -11.96 14.51 -2.43
N PRO A 67 -13.19 14.63 -1.93
CA PRO A 67 -13.83 13.59 -1.10
C PRO A 67 -13.96 12.22 -1.80
N SER A 68 -14.00 12.21 -3.14
CA SER A 68 -14.07 10.97 -3.94
C SER A 68 -12.73 10.26 -4.05
N SER A 69 -11.64 10.97 -3.80
CA SER A 69 -10.28 10.43 -3.87
C SER A 69 -9.92 9.65 -2.61
N PRO A 70 -9.34 8.43 -2.74
CA PRO A 70 -8.80 7.72 -1.58
C PRO A 70 -7.70 8.49 -0.83
N LEU A 71 -7.01 9.45 -1.48
CA LEU A 71 -5.99 10.30 -0.88
C LEU A 71 -6.56 11.33 0.12
N SER A 72 -7.85 11.63 0.06
CA SER A 72 -8.51 12.48 1.06
C SER A 72 -8.66 11.79 2.41
N LYS A 73 -8.72 10.45 2.40
CA LYS A 73 -8.82 9.62 3.61
C LYS A 73 -7.43 9.44 4.21
N LYS A 74 -7.23 10.01 5.38
CA LYS A 74 -5.93 10.05 6.05
C LYS A 74 -5.84 9.13 7.27
N SER A 75 -6.87 8.33 7.53
CA SER A 75 -6.90 7.38 8.65
C SER A 75 -7.25 5.98 8.14
N VAL A 76 -6.55 4.99 8.66
CA VAL A 76 -6.73 3.56 8.42
C VAL A 76 -7.14 2.93 9.75
N PHE A 77 -8.21 2.15 9.76
CA PHE A 77 -8.78 1.59 10.98
C PHE A 77 -8.42 0.12 11.18
N PHE A 78 -8.47 -0.33 12.43
CA PHE A 78 -8.09 -1.69 12.80
C PHE A 78 -9.11 -2.32 13.74
N ASP A 79 -9.29 -3.62 13.61
CA ASP A 79 -10.04 -4.41 14.55
C ASP A 79 -9.38 -4.42 15.94
N PHE A 80 -10.15 -4.86 16.93
CA PHE A 80 -9.64 -5.05 18.28
C PHE A 80 -8.45 -6.01 18.28
N ASP A 81 -7.37 -5.59 18.94
CA ASP A 81 -6.13 -6.35 19.09
C ASP A 81 -5.44 -6.79 17.78
N LYS A 82 -5.82 -6.18 16.64
CA LYS A 82 -5.22 -6.48 15.34
C LYS A 82 -4.37 -5.31 14.82
N PHE A 83 -3.38 -5.68 14.01
CA PHE A 83 -2.50 -4.77 13.25
C PHE A 83 -2.47 -5.11 11.74
N THR A 84 -3.36 -6.00 11.30
CA THR A 84 -3.53 -6.32 9.88
C THR A 84 -4.45 -5.29 9.22
N VAL A 85 -4.02 -4.71 8.12
CA VAL A 85 -4.83 -3.78 7.32
C VAL A 85 -5.98 -4.54 6.66
N SER A 86 -7.20 -4.02 6.78
CA SER A 86 -8.37 -4.60 6.11
C SER A 86 -8.28 -4.46 4.59
N GLN A 87 -9.00 -5.29 3.84
CA GLN A 87 -9.03 -5.19 2.38
C GLN A 87 -9.63 -3.84 1.92
N SER A 88 -10.63 -3.33 2.61
CA SER A 88 -11.25 -2.02 2.33
C SER A 88 -10.26 -0.88 2.51
N ASP A 89 -9.47 -0.90 3.59
CA ASP A 89 -8.49 0.14 3.87
C ASP A 89 -7.21 -0.02 3.04
N GLY A 90 -6.95 -1.21 2.51
CA GLY A 90 -5.87 -1.48 1.58
C GLY A 90 -5.91 -0.58 0.33
N VAL A 91 -7.10 -0.15 -0.11
CA VAL A 91 -7.26 0.81 -1.22
C VAL A 91 -6.69 2.18 -0.83
N ILE A 92 -6.93 2.63 0.40
CA ILE A 92 -6.41 3.91 0.92
C ILE A 92 -4.87 3.83 0.96
N VAL A 93 -4.34 2.80 1.58
CA VAL A 93 -2.88 2.60 1.70
C VAL A 93 -2.21 2.54 0.33
N THR A 94 -2.82 1.81 -0.63
CA THR A 94 -2.30 1.71 -2.00
C THR A 94 -2.29 3.07 -2.72
N ALA A 95 -3.31 3.89 -2.54
CA ALA A 95 -3.37 5.22 -3.14
C ALA A 95 -2.25 6.13 -2.60
N HIS A 96 -2.04 6.16 -1.29
CA HIS A 96 -0.94 6.90 -0.67
C HIS A 96 0.43 6.38 -1.11
N ALA A 97 0.58 5.06 -1.20
CA ALA A 97 1.82 4.43 -1.67
C ALA A 97 2.17 4.83 -3.10
N LYS A 98 1.19 4.77 -4.03
CA LYS A 98 1.38 5.22 -5.42
C LYS A 98 1.72 6.70 -5.51
N TYR A 99 1.06 7.53 -4.71
CA TYR A 99 1.38 8.96 -4.65
C TYR A 99 2.83 9.19 -4.22
N MET A 100 3.28 8.56 -3.14
CA MET A 100 4.66 8.69 -2.65
C MET A 100 5.69 8.10 -3.61
N ALA A 101 5.38 7.00 -4.29
CA ALA A 101 6.25 6.42 -5.31
C ALA A 101 6.49 7.38 -6.48
N GLY A 102 5.46 8.13 -6.89
CA GLY A 102 5.53 9.16 -7.93
C GLY A 102 6.12 10.51 -7.46
N ASN A 103 6.06 10.80 -6.16
CA ASN A 103 6.49 12.08 -5.58
C ASN A 103 7.58 11.87 -4.55
N LYS A 104 8.83 11.83 -5.00
CA LYS A 104 10.00 11.53 -4.14
C LYS A 104 10.28 12.56 -3.05
N ALA A 105 9.72 13.77 -3.17
CA ALA A 105 9.79 14.80 -2.13
C ALA A 105 8.75 14.61 -1.01
N ALA A 106 7.70 13.81 -1.26
CA ALA A 106 6.65 13.57 -0.28
C ALA A 106 7.20 12.83 0.94
N LYS A 107 6.86 13.35 2.13
CA LYS A 107 7.22 12.74 3.42
C LYS A 107 5.99 12.55 4.27
N VAL A 108 5.91 11.42 4.94
CA VAL A 108 4.78 11.10 5.81
C VAL A 108 5.24 10.67 7.19
N ARG A 109 4.42 11.01 8.19
CA ARG A 109 4.45 10.42 9.53
C ARG A 109 3.20 9.57 9.70
N LEU A 110 3.39 8.32 10.09
CA LEU A 110 2.35 7.35 10.42
C LEU A 110 2.19 7.34 11.94
N GLU A 111 1.05 7.81 12.44
CA GLU A 111 0.77 7.90 13.86
C GLU A 111 -0.14 6.73 14.28
N GLY A 112 0.42 5.72 14.95
CA GLY A 112 -0.31 4.55 15.43
C GLY A 112 -1.02 4.81 16.74
N ASN A 113 -2.33 4.54 16.78
CA ASN A 113 -3.20 4.74 17.93
C ASN A 113 -3.98 3.47 18.29
N THR A 114 -4.38 3.37 19.54
CA THR A 114 -5.19 2.27 20.07
C THR A 114 -6.40 2.82 20.81
N ASP A 115 -7.32 1.94 21.19
CA ASP A 115 -8.33 2.27 22.18
C ASP A 115 -7.73 2.29 23.61
N GLU A 116 -8.52 2.68 24.59
CA GLU A 116 -8.07 2.88 25.97
C GLU A 116 -7.81 1.59 26.75
N ARG A 117 -8.32 0.45 26.28
CA ARG A 117 -8.25 -0.83 26.97
C ARG A 117 -6.82 -1.37 27.03
N GLY A 118 -6.48 -2.02 28.13
CA GLY A 118 -5.14 -2.59 28.33
C GLY A 118 -4.10 -1.63 28.92
N GLY A 119 -2.90 -2.15 29.12
CA GLY A 119 -1.77 -1.42 29.70
C GLY A 119 -1.15 -0.43 28.70
N ARG A 120 -0.44 0.56 29.20
CA ARG A 120 0.18 1.63 28.40
C ARG A 120 1.24 1.08 27.46
N GLU A 121 2.13 0.25 27.98
CA GLU A 121 3.25 -0.34 27.23
C GLU A 121 2.75 -1.25 26.12
N TYR A 122 1.72 -2.04 26.41
CA TYR A 122 1.06 -2.90 25.42
C TYR A 122 0.47 -2.08 24.27
N ASN A 123 -0.27 -1.02 24.59
CA ASN A 123 -0.90 -0.15 23.60
C ASN A 123 0.13 0.61 22.77
N LEU A 124 1.24 1.02 23.38
CA LEU A 124 2.35 1.64 22.64
C LEU A 124 2.95 0.65 21.64
N ALA A 125 3.19 -0.59 22.04
CA ALA A 125 3.68 -1.64 21.14
C ALA A 125 2.68 -1.99 20.03
N LEU A 126 1.37 -2.08 20.35
CA LEU A 126 0.32 -2.37 19.37
C LEU A 126 0.17 -1.23 18.34
N GLY A 127 0.18 0.03 18.81
CA GLY A 127 0.16 1.19 17.92
C GLY A 127 1.36 1.23 16.99
N GLN A 128 2.56 0.86 17.49
CA GLN A 128 3.76 0.76 16.66
C GLN A 128 3.62 -0.33 15.58
N LYS A 129 3.15 -1.53 15.94
CA LYS A 129 2.91 -2.61 14.95
C LYS A 129 1.94 -2.20 13.85
N ARG A 130 0.90 -1.41 14.17
CA ARG A 130 -0.05 -0.86 13.18
C ARG A 130 0.63 0.13 12.24
N ALA A 131 1.39 1.07 12.78
CA ALA A 131 2.14 2.04 11.97
C ALA A 131 3.16 1.34 11.06
N ASP A 132 3.89 0.35 11.57
CA ASP A 132 4.88 -0.43 10.82
C ASP A 132 4.23 -1.28 9.72
N ALA A 133 3.02 -1.81 9.94
CA ALA A 133 2.29 -2.55 8.91
C ALA A 133 1.95 -1.66 7.70
N ILE A 134 1.55 -0.40 7.95
CA ILE A 134 1.30 0.57 6.86
C ILE A 134 2.63 1.00 6.23
N LYS A 135 3.66 1.32 7.01
CA LYS A 135 5.02 1.64 6.51
C LYS A 135 5.49 0.59 5.52
N LYS A 136 5.44 -0.68 5.91
CA LYS A 136 5.82 -1.80 5.05
C LYS A 136 5.01 -1.87 3.76
N SER A 137 3.71 -1.59 3.81
CA SER A 137 2.86 -1.58 2.62
C SER A 137 3.22 -0.43 1.66
N LEU A 138 3.57 0.75 2.18
CA LEU A 138 4.05 1.89 1.39
C LEU A 138 5.39 1.56 0.70
N GLU A 139 6.33 0.98 1.43
CA GLU A 139 7.65 0.58 0.93
C GLU A 139 7.55 -0.48 -0.19
N LEU A 140 6.72 -1.50 0.00
CA LEU A 140 6.49 -2.55 -1.01
C LEU A 140 5.92 -2.00 -2.32
N THR A 141 5.27 -0.84 -2.28
CA THR A 141 4.73 -0.17 -3.48
C THR A 141 5.73 0.82 -4.10
N GLY A 142 6.91 1.02 -3.48
CA GLY A 142 8.00 1.83 -4.02
C GLY A 142 8.16 3.22 -3.37
N ALA A 143 7.52 3.47 -2.24
CA ALA A 143 7.82 4.63 -1.41
C ALA A 143 9.20 4.45 -0.75
N SER A 144 9.97 5.54 -0.63
CA SER A 144 11.28 5.48 0.03
C SER A 144 11.12 5.41 1.55
N GLU A 145 11.82 4.46 2.18
CA GLU A 145 11.85 4.33 3.64
C GLU A 145 12.27 5.61 4.35
N ALA A 146 13.25 6.32 3.80
CA ALA A 146 13.74 7.59 4.35
C ALA A 146 12.68 8.70 4.42
N ASN A 147 11.56 8.53 3.72
CA ASN A 147 10.45 9.48 3.69
C ASN A 147 9.27 9.06 4.56
N ILE A 148 9.40 7.97 5.32
CA ILE A 148 8.30 7.41 6.13
C ILE A 148 8.76 7.28 7.58
N GLU A 149 8.18 8.08 8.44
CA GLU A 149 8.34 7.96 9.89
C GLU A 149 7.14 7.19 10.47
N ALA A 150 7.37 6.17 11.27
CA ALA A 150 6.34 5.43 12.00
C ALA A 150 6.51 5.67 13.49
N VAL A 151 5.47 6.17 14.15
CA VAL A 151 5.47 6.48 15.59
C VAL A 151 4.16 6.02 16.23
N SER A 152 4.25 5.50 17.44
CA SER A 152 3.08 5.11 18.23
C SER A 152 2.79 6.15 19.32
N PHE A 153 1.52 6.47 19.46
CA PHE A 153 0.99 7.19 20.62
C PHE A 153 0.22 6.24 21.56
N GLY A 154 0.09 4.96 21.18
CA GLY A 154 -0.71 4.03 21.97
C GLY A 154 -2.10 4.60 22.19
N LYS A 155 -2.55 4.66 23.45
CA LYS A 155 -3.85 5.20 23.86
C LYS A 155 -3.87 6.68 24.25
N GLU A 156 -2.74 7.39 24.07
CA GLU A 156 -2.57 8.75 24.59
C GLU A 156 -3.18 9.84 23.69
N LYS A 157 -3.60 9.48 22.44
CA LYS A 157 -4.24 10.41 21.49
C LYS A 157 -5.60 9.90 21.00
N PRO A 158 -6.61 9.76 21.88
CA PRO A 158 -7.94 9.40 21.45
C PRO A 158 -8.56 10.52 20.59
N VAL A 159 -9.35 10.14 19.57
CA VAL A 159 -10.20 11.08 18.80
C VAL A 159 -11.63 11.07 19.30
N ASP A 160 -12.02 10.01 20.01
CA ASP A 160 -13.31 9.89 20.68
C ASP A 160 -13.06 9.46 22.12
N LEU A 161 -13.60 10.25 23.07
CA LEU A 161 -13.41 10.03 24.51
C LEU A 161 -14.49 9.11 25.11
N GLY A 162 -15.40 8.59 24.29
CA GLY A 162 -16.42 7.64 24.75
C GLY A 162 -15.82 6.31 25.18
N HIS A 163 -16.50 5.63 26.12
CA HIS A 163 -16.10 4.35 26.70
C HIS A 163 -16.98 3.21 26.16
N ASN A 164 -17.17 3.18 24.82
CA ASN A 164 -17.97 2.18 24.13
C ASN A 164 -17.29 1.74 22.84
N GLU A 165 -17.83 0.68 22.21
CA GLU A 165 -17.21 0.12 20.99
C GLU A 165 -17.14 1.11 19.82
N ASP A 166 -18.12 2.02 19.71
CA ASP A 166 -18.13 3.03 18.63
C ASP A 166 -16.95 4.01 18.78
N ALA A 167 -16.67 4.44 20.02
CA ALA A 167 -15.53 5.30 20.31
C ALA A 167 -14.21 4.53 20.17
N TRP A 168 -14.14 3.31 20.68
CA TRP A 168 -12.95 2.46 20.57
C TRP A 168 -12.58 2.14 19.12
N ALA A 169 -13.58 1.84 18.29
CA ALA A 169 -13.35 1.59 16.86
C ALA A 169 -12.72 2.80 16.15
N LYS A 170 -13.13 4.03 16.48
CA LYS A 170 -12.53 5.26 15.95
C LYS A 170 -11.10 5.49 16.45
N ASN A 171 -10.82 5.06 17.68
CA ASN A 171 -9.50 5.22 18.27
C ASN A 171 -8.47 4.21 17.75
N ARG A 172 -8.90 3.02 17.34
CA ARG A 172 -8.02 1.98 16.74
C ARG A 172 -7.65 2.34 15.32
N ARG A 173 -6.71 3.28 15.15
CA ARG A 173 -6.37 3.82 13.82
C ARG A 173 -4.88 4.11 13.66
N VAL A 174 -4.48 4.27 12.41
CA VAL A 174 -3.22 4.94 12.04
C VAL A 174 -3.56 6.15 11.21
N ASP A 175 -3.06 7.30 11.60
CA ASP A 175 -3.19 8.55 10.87
C ASP A 175 -2.00 8.75 9.93
N ILE A 176 -2.27 9.06 8.66
CA ILE A 176 -1.26 9.32 7.61
C ILE A 176 -1.09 10.83 7.50
N LYS A 177 -0.03 11.38 8.07
CA LYS A 177 0.23 12.83 8.10
C LYS A 177 1.37 13.18 7.16
N TYR A 178 1.08 13.91 6.10
CA TYR A 178 2.09 14.44 5.22
C TYR A 178 2.80 15.63 5.89
N THR A 179 4.13 15.54 5.98
CA THR A 179 5.00 16.61 6.45
C THR A 179 5.61 17.39 5.29
N ALA A 180 5.66 16.77 4.08
CA ALA A 180 5.94 17.41 2.79
C ALA A 180 5.12 16.70 1.69
N ARG A 181 4.69 17.47 0.68
CA ARG A 181 3.88 16.98 -0.46
C ARG A 181 4.46 17.45 -1.77
#